data_56af7f0fbce258138dfac4fc6d19d9e9
#
_entry.id   56af7f0fbce258138dfac4fc6d19d9e9
#
_cell.length_a   1.000
_cell.length_b   1.000
_cell.length_c   1.000
_cell.angle_alpha   90.00
_cell.angle_beta   90.00
_cell.angle_gamma   90.00
#
_symmetry.space_group_name_H-M   'P 1'
#
loop_
_entity.id
_entity.type
_entity.pdbx_description
1 polymer ?
#
loop_
_entity_poly.entity_id
_entity_poly.type
_entity_poly.pdbx_seq_one_letter_code
_entity_poly.pdbx_strand_id
1 'polypeptide(L)'
;MSTEETLVLVKPDGVSRNLTGEILRRIEAKGYQLVDVKLVQASRELLAKHYEEHVGKPFYEPLVEFMESGVIVAFRVTGERVIEGFRCLAGTTDPTTAAPGTIRGDFGRDWGLRVQQNLVHGSDSPEAAARELALWFD
;
A
#
# COMPACT_ATOMS: atom_id res chain seq x y z
N MET A 1 26.05 -1.99 -0.22
CA MET A 1 24.83 -2.03 -1.02
C MET A 1 23.86 -2.95 -0.39
N SER A 2 22.77 -2.45 0.02
CA SER A 2 21.77 -3.27 0.68
C SER A 2 20.52 -3.31 -0.17
N THR A 3 20.24 -4.48 -0.69
CA THR A 3 18.97 -4.77 -1.31
C THR A 3 17.92 -4.82 -0.20
N GLU A 4 16.84 -4.09 -0.39
CA GLU A 4 15.74 -4.05 0.56
C GLU A 4 14.54 -4.80 0.02
N GLU A 5 13.60 -5.07 0.90
CA GLU A 5 12.27 -5.53 0.53
C GLU A 5 11.23 -4.62 1.15
N THR A 6 10.10 -4.47 0.48
CA THR A 6 8.99 -3.68 1.00
C THR A 6 7.67 -4.40 0.73
N LEU A 7 6.70 -4.13 1.59
CA LEU A 7 5.32 -4.54 1.35
C LEU A 7 4.61 -3.43 0.59
N VAL A 8 4.05 -3.78 -0.56
CA VAL A 8 3.15 -2.89 -1.28
C VAL A 8 1.77 -3.51 -1.25
N LEU A 9 0.78 -2.73 -0.85
CA LEU A 9 -0.62 -3.16 -0.93
C LEU A 9 -1.32 -2.30 -1.97
N VAL A 10 -2.11 -2.96 -2.83
CA VAL A 10 -3.13 -2.27 -3.61
C VAL A 10 -4.40 -2.38 -2.78
N LYS A 11 -4.86 -1.26 -2.26
CA LYS A 11 -6.01 -1.20 -1.36
C LYS A 11 -7.31 -1.50 -2.10
N PRO A 12 -8.42 -1.75 -1.40
CA PRO A 12 -9.67 -2.11 -2.08
C PRO A 12 -10.12 -1.14 -3.16
N ASP A 13 -9.87 0.16 -3.00
CA ASP A 13 -10.22 1.14 -4.03
C ASP A 13 -9.38 0.97 -5.30
N GLY A 14 -8.09 0.67 -5.17
CA GLY A 14 -7.24 0.41 -6.32
C GLY A 14 -7.63 -0.86 -7.05
N VAL A 15 -7.95 -1.92 -6.29
CA VAL A 15 -8.36 -3.20 -6.88
C VAL A 15 -9.69 -3.05 -7.60
N SER A 16 -10.68 -2.42 -6.95
CA SER A 16 -12.03 -2.28 -7.53
C SER A 16 -12.03 -1.40 -8.79
N ARG A 17 -11.08 -0.48 -8.89
CA ARG A 17 -10.93 0.37 -10.08
C ARG A 17 -10.04 -0.25 -11.15
N ASN A 18 -9.63 -1.51 -10.97
CA ASN A 18 -8.80 -2.24 -11.92
C ASN A 18 -7.44 -1.59 -12.16
N LEU A 19 -6.84 -1.04 -11.10
CA LEU A 19 -5.54 -0.37 -11.20
C LEU A 19 -4.36 -1.25 -10.79
N THR A 20 -4.61 -2.49 -10.34
CA THR A 20 -3.54 -3.39 -9.88
C THR A 20 -2.46 -3.58 -10.93
N GLY A 21 -2.85 -3.85 -12.18
CA GLY A 21 -1.88 -4.05 -13.28
C GLY A 21 -1.07 -2.80 -13.57
N GLU A 22 -1.69 -1.64 -13.55
CA GLU A 22 -0.99 -0.39 -13.78
C GLU A 22 0.02 -0.09 -12.68
N ILE A 23 -0.37 -0.36 -11.43
CA ILE A 23 0.52 -0.15 -10.28
C ILE A 23 1.72 -1.08 -10.37
N LEU A 24 1.49 -2.36 -10.66
CA LEU A 24 2.58 -3.31 -10.85
C LEU A 24 3.48 -2.91 -12.02
N ARG A 25 2.89 -2.46 -13.13
CA ARG A 25 3.66 -2.00 -14.28
C ARG A 25 4.62 -0.87 -13.89
N ARG A 26 4.17 0.09 -13.09
CA ARG A 26 5.01 1.20 -12.65
C ARG A 26 6.15 0.75 -11.74
N ILE A 27 5.89 -0.22 -10.87
CA ILE A 27 6.92 -0.80 -10.00
C ILE A 27 8.00 -1.46 -10.86
N GLU A 28 7.59 -2.31 -11.80
CA GLU A 28 8.52 -3.02 -12.67
C GLU A 28 9.25 -2.09 -13.63
N ALA A 29 8.53 -1.10 -14.18
CA ALA A 29 9.13 -0.12 -15.10
C ALA A 29 10.22 0.70 -14.42
N LYS A 30 10.06 0.96 -13.11
CA LYS A 30 11.08 1.68 -12.34
C LYS A 30 12.31 0.81 -12.05
N GLY A 31 12.22 -0.50 -12.28
CA GLY A 31 13.35 -1.42 -12.13
C GLY A 31 13.33 -2.27 -10.88
N TYR A 32 12.27 -2.22 -10.09
CA TYR A 32 12.15 -3.09 -8.92
C TYR A 32 11.59 -4.45 -9.33
N GLN A 33 11.86 -5.47 -8.54
CA GLN A 33 11.43 -6.84 -8.84
C GLN A 33 10.31 -7.30 -7.92
N LEU A 34 9.29 -7.91 -8.53
CA LEU A 34 8.25 -8.60 -7.78
C LEU A 34 8.78 -9.95 -7.32
N VAL A 35 8.72 -10.20 -6.02
CA VAL A 35 9.18 -11.46 -5.42
C VAL A 35 8.00 -12.37 -5.13
N ASP A 36 6.88 -11.81 -4.70
CA ASP A 36 5.69 -12.58 -4.37
C ASP A 36 4.45 -11.71 -4.54
N VAL A 37 3.32 -12.35 -4.78
CA VAL A 37 2.03 -11.67 -4.95
C VAL A 37 0.92 -12.53 -4.36
N LYS A 38 -0.07 -11.88 -3.77
CA LYS A 38 -1.13 -12.58 -3.07
C LYS A 38 -2.40 -11.75 -3.08
N LEU A 39 -3.51 -12.38 -3.39
CA LEU A 39 -4.83 -11.77 -3.21
C LEU A 39 -5.28 -12.04 -1.77
N VAL A 40 -5.71 -11.02 -1.07
CA VAL A 40 -6.04 -11.13 0.35
C VAL A 40 -7.38 -10.47 0.63
N GLN A 41 -8.26 -11.21 1.30
CA GLN A 41 -9.41 -10.62 1.97
C GLN A 41 -8.99 -10.43 3.42
N ALA A 42 -8.64 -9.22 3.78
CA ALA A 42 -8.02 -8.95 5.09
C ALA A 42 -9.01 -9.18 6.23
N SER A 43 -8.55 -9.86 7.28
CA SER A 43 -9.32 -10.02 8.50
C SER A 43 -9.08 -8.83 9.43
N ARG A 44 -10.02 -8.61 10.37
CA ARG A 44 -9.82 -7.58 11.38
C ARG A 44 -8.61 -7.87 12.25
N GLU A 45 -8.31 -9.15 12.47
CA GLU A 45 -7.14 -9.56 13.24
C GLU A 45 -5.85 -9.13 12.54
N LEU A 46 -5.74 -9.40 11.24
CA LEU A 46 -4.59 -8.97 10.45
C LEU A 46 -4.46 -7.45 10.44
N LEU A 47 -5.58 -6.75 10.23
CA LEU A 47 -5.57 -5.28 10.18
C LEU A 47 -5.22 -4.66 11.51
N ALA A 48 -5.64 -5.26 12.63
CA ALA A 48 -5.26 -4.79 13.95
C ALA A 48 -3.75 -4.85 14.16
N LYS A 49 -3.12 -5.91 13.65
CA LYS A 49 -1.66 -6.04 13.74
C LYS A 49 -0.96 -5.07 12.80
N HIS A 50 -1.46 -4.93 11.59
CA HIS A 50 -0.88 -4.02 10.59
C HIS A 50 -0.95 -2.56 11.07
N TYR A 51 -2.08 -2.16 11.65
CA TYR A 51 -2.32 -0.81 12.13
C TYR A 51 -2.23 -0.70 13.65
N GLU A 52 -1.35 -1.48 14.28
CA GLU A 52 -1.29 -1.55 15.74
C GLU A 52 -1.10 -0.19 16.42
N GLU A 53 -0.40 0.74 15.76
CA GLU A 53 -0.18 2.09 16.26
C GLU A 53 -1.44 2.94 16.26
N HIS A 54 -2.46 2.52 15.51
CA HIS A 54 -3.68 3.29 15.33
C HIS A 54 -4.87 2.74 16.11
N VAL A 55 -4.74 1.56 16.71
CA VAL A 55 -5.82 0.94 17.48
C VAL A 55 -6.27 1.88 18.59
N GLY A 56 -7.57 2.09 18.71
CA GLY A 56 -8.16 2.99 19.70
C GLY A 56 -8.27 4.44 19.27
N LYS A 57 -7.72 4.82 18.12
CA LYS A 57 -7.85 6.19 17.62
C LYS A 57 -9.16 6.36 16.85
N PRO A 58 -9.71 7.59 16.78
CA PRO A 58 -11.03 7.82 16.17
C PRO A 58 -11.13 7.37 14.70
N PHE A 59 -10.05 7.45 13.94
CA PHE A 59 -10.07 7.06 12.52
C PHE A 59 -9.86 5.56 12.31
N TYR A 60 -9.60 4.78 13.37
CA TYR A 60 -9.25 3.36 13.23
C TYR A 60 -10.40 2.53 12.65
N GLU A 61 -11.59 2.63 13.24
CA GLU A 61 -12.74 1.83 12.78
C GLU A 61 -13.10 2.12 11.31
N PRO A 62 -13.21 3.39 10.89
CA PRO A 62 -13.47 3.65 9.47
C PRO A 62 -12.39 3.09 8.54
N LEU A 63 -11.12 3.16 8.97
CA LEU A 63 -10.01 2.64 8.20
C LEU A 63 -10.10 1.13 8.04
N VAL A 64 -10.38 0.42 9.13
CA VAL A 64 -10.50 -1.04 9.11
C VAL A 64 -11.71 -1.47 8.27
N GLU A 65 -12.85 -0.79 8.41
CA GLU A 65 -14.01 -1.06 7.58
C GLU A 65 -13.67 -0.94 6.09
N PHE A 66 -12.95 0.12 5.73
CA PHE A 66 -12.52 0.31 4.35
C PHE A 66 -11.60 -0.83 3.89
N MET A 67 -10.58 -1.16 4.69
CA MET A 67 -9.59 -2.16 4.30
C MET A 67 -10.17 -3.58 4.22
N GLU A 68 -11.22 -3.88 4.98
CA GLU A 68 -11.87 -5.20 4.88
C GLU A 68 -13.00 -5.23 3.85
N SER A 69 -13.35 -4.09 3.24
CA SER A 69 -14.50 -3.98 2.35
C SER A 69 -14.33 -4.68 1.01
N GLY A 70 -13.13 -5.06 0.65
CA GLY A 70 -12.85 -5.70 -0.64
C GLY A 70 -11.50 -6.38 -0.66
N VAL A 71 -11.19 -6.98 -1.79
CA VAL A 71 -9.93 -7.67 -1.99
C VAL A 71 -8.76 -6.68 -2.04
N ILE A 72 -7.68 -7.05 -1.41
CA ILE A 72 -6.40 -6.33 -1.43
C ILE A 72 -5.40 -7.20 -2.19
N VAL A 73 -4.53 -6.59 -3.00
CA VAL A 73 -3.43 -7.30 -3.60
C VAL A 73 -2.17 -6.91 -2.85
N ALA A 74 -1.46 -7.92 -2.31
CA ALA A 74 -0.20 -7.71 -1.61
C ALA A 74 0.96 -8.09 -2.52
N PHE A 75 1.94 -7.20 -2.65
CA PHE A 75 3.18 -7.46 -3.38
C PHE A 75 4.36 -7.45 -2.41
N ARG A 76 5.23 -8.43 -2.56
CA ARG A 76 6.55 -8.41 -1.95
C ARG A 76 7.53 -7.96 -3.02
N VAL A 77 8.15 -6.80 -2.83
CA VAL A 77 8.96 -6.15 -3.86
C VAL A 77 10.37 -5.94 -3.33
N THR A 78 11.36 -6.21 -4.16
CA THR A 78 12.76 -6.05 -3.78
C THR A 78 13.49 -5.09 -4.72
N GLY A 79 14.50 -4.43 -4.20
CA GLY A 79 15.36 -3.55 -4.96
C GLY A 79 16.21 -2.68 -4.05
N GLU A 80 17.18 -2.02 -4.66
CA GLU A 80 18.04 -1.07 -3.98
C GLU A 80 17.20 0.14 -3.55
N ARG A 81 17.18 0.44 -2.26
CA ARG A 81 16.39 1.53 -1.70
C ARG A 81 14.91 1.49 -2.10
N VAL A 82 14.35 0.30 -2.21
CA VAL A 82 12.97 0.14 -2.71
C VAL A 82 11.92 0.74 -1.77
N ILE A 83 12.21 0.78 -0.47
CA ILE A 83 11.28 1.38 0.50
C ILE A 83 11.05 2.85 0.15
N GLU A 84 12.10 3.62 0.05
CA GLU A 84 12.02 5.03 -0.33
C GLU A 84 11.53 5.19 -1.76
N GLY A 85 12.04 4.38 -2.68
CA GLY A 85 11.71 4.47 -4.10
C GLY A 85 10.24 4.21 -4.37
N PHE A 86 9.65 3.20 -3.72
CA PHE A 86 8.21 2.98 -3.89
C PHE A 86 7.40 4.13 -3.30
N ARG A 87 7.79 4.66 -2.15
CA ARG A 87 7.08 5.79 -1.57
C ARG A 87 7.10 7.02 -2.47
N CYS A 88 8.24 7.26 -3.15
CA CYS A 88 8.31 8.32 -4.16
C CYS A 88 7.39 8.03 -5.35
N LEU A 89 7.34 6.78 -5.77
CA LEU A 89 6.47 6.35 -6.87
C LEU A 89 4.99 6.50 -6.50
N ALA A 90 4.65 6.21 -5.26
CA ALA A 90 3.27 6.31 -4.76
C ALA A 90 2.80 7.76 -4.64
N GLY A 91 3.69 8.66 -4.25
CA GLY A 91 3.35 10.05 -3.98
C GLY A 91 2.94 10.26 -2.53
N THR A 92 2.66 11.51 -2.18
CA THR A 92 2.28 11.88 -0.81
C THR A 92 0.97 11.21 -0.42
N THR A 93 0.75 11.08 0.88
CA THR A 93 -0.44 10.39 1.43
C THR A 93 -1.76 10.98 0.95
N ASP A 94 -1.83 12.31 0.86
CA ASP A 94 -3.01 12.99 0.33
C ASP A 94 -2.97 12.96 -1.21
N PRO A 95 -3.88 12.21 -1.85
CA PRO A 95 -3.82 12.07 -3.30
C PRO A 95 -4.13 13.37 -4.06
N THR A 96 -4.87 14.29 -3.45
CA THR A 96 -5.16 15.57 -4.10
C THR A 96 -3.91 16.42 -4.27
N THR A 97 -3.00 16.36 -3.31
CA THR A 97 -1.75 17.14 -3.34
C THR A 97 -0.57 16.37 -3.89
N ALA A 98 -0.73 15.07 -4.17
CA ALA A 98 0.33 14.25 -4.72
C ALA A 98 0.70 14.74 -6.12
N ALA A 99 1.99 14.72 -6.42
CA ALA A 99 2.49 15.24 -7.70
C ALA A 99 2.01 14.41 -8.89
N PRO A 100 1.69 15.04 -10.02
CA PRO A 100 1.45 14.30 -11.26
C PRO A 100 2.64 13.39 -11.58
N GLY A 101 2.35 12.22 -12.12
CA GLY A 101 3.35 11.19 -12.38
C GLY A 101 3.46 10.14 -11.28
N THR A 102 3.00 10.46 -10.07
CA THR A 102 2.92 9.48 -9.00
C THR A 102 1.62 8.69 -9.10
N ILE A 103 1.56 7.53 -8.47
CA ILE A 103 0.35 6.70 -8.49
C ILE A 103 -0.84 7.49 -7.93
N ARG A 104 -0.67 8.09 -6.76
CA ARG A 104 -1.73 8.85 -6.11
C ARG A 104 -2.07 10.13 -6.88
N GLY A 105 -1.06 10.80 -7.43
CA GLY A 105 -1.29 12.02 -8.20
C GLY A 105 -2.03 11.78 -9.51
N ASP A 106 -1.77 10.64 -10.15
CA ASP A 106 -2.41 10.33 -11.44
C ASP A 106 -3.81 9.75 -11.27
N PHE A 107 -4.05 8.96 -10.23
CA PHE A 107 -5.27 8.17 -10.12
C PHE A 107 -6.13 8.48 -8.90
N GLY A 108 -5.60 9.19 -7.93
CA GLY A 108 -6.30 9.48 -6.69
C GLY A 108 -6.68 10.94 -6.54
N ARG A 109 -7.63 11.18 -5.67
CA ARG A 109 -8.00 12.51 -5.19
C ARG A 109 -8.86 12.34 -3.96
N ASP A 110 -9.15 13.41 -3.25
CA ASP A 110 -10.12 13.39 -2.17
C ASP A 110 -11.52 13.34 -2.78
N TRP A 111 -12.23 12.24 -2.50
CA TRP A 111 -13.59 12.01 -3.01
C TRP A 111 -14.66 12.53 -2.05
N GLY A 112 -14.27 13.20 -0.95
CA GLY A 112 -15.19 13.66 0.06
C GLY A 112 -15.73 12.57 0.96
N LEU A 113 -15.05 11.42 1.02
CA LEU A 113 -15.47 10.29 1.80
C LEU A 113 -14.89 10.34 3.22
N ARG A 114 -15.53 9.61 4.13
CA ARG A 114 -15.12 9.54 5.53
C ARG A 114 -13.68 9.05 5.70
N VAL A 115 -13.27 8.10 4.86
CA VAL A 115 -11.89 7.59 4.81
C VAL A 115 -11.28 8.03 3.49
N GLN A 116 -10.13 8.68 3.57
CA GLN A 116 -9.42 9.07 2.36
C GLN A 116 -8.88 7.82 1.67
N GLN A 117 -9.30 7.61 0.43
CA GLN A 117 -8.88 6.47 -0.37
C GLN A 117 -7.66 6.89 -1.20
N ASN A 118 -6.52 6.27 -0.95
CA ASN A 118 -5.28 6.66 -1.60
C ASN A 118 -4.55 5.52 -2.30
N LEU A 119 -5.28 4.48 -2.67
CA LEU A 119 -4.91 3.43 -3.61
C LEU A 119 -3.90 2.42 -3.12
N VAL A 120 -2.80 2.84 -2.51
CA VAL A 120 -1.67 1.96 -2.20
C VAL A 120 -1.11 2.22 -0.82
N HIS A 121 -0.40 1.21 -0.32
CA HIS A 121 0.42 1.29 0.88
C HIS A 121 1.83 0.84 0.51
N GLY A 122 2.84 1.50 1.07
CA GLY A 122 4.22 1.05 1.04
C GLY A 122 4.81 1.16 2.43
N SER A 123 5.67 0.22 2.81
CA SER A 123 6.34 0.27 4.11
C SER A 123 7.17 1.55 4.23
N ASP A 124 7.29 2.09 5.44
CA ASP A 124 7.96 3.38 5.65
C ASP A 124 9.37 3.26 6.23
N SER A 125 9.80 2.05 6.59
CA SER A 125 11.12 1.81 7.15
C SER A 125 11.48 0.33 6.99
N PRO A 126 12.77 -0.03 7.10
CA PRO A 126 13.17 -1.44 7.09
C PRO A 126 12.50 -2.25 8.19
N GLU A 127 12.33 -1.68 9.39
CA GLU A 127 11.69 -2.34 10.51
C GLU A 127 10.21 -2.59 10.21
N ALA A 128 9.51 -1.58 9.69
CA ALA A 128 8.11 -1.72 9.29
C ALA A 128 7.95 -2.75 8.18
N ALA A 129 8.84 -2.73 7.19
CA ALA A 129 8.80 -3.68 6.09
C ALA A 129 8.93 -5.13 6.58
N ALA A 130 9.89 -5.39 7.46
CA ALA A 130 10.10 -6.74 8.00
C ALA A 130 8.85 -7.23 8.75
N ARG A 131 8.28 -6.38 9.60
CA ARG A 131 7.08 -6.70 10.37
C ARG A 131 5.87 -6.93 9.45
N GLU A 132 5.68 -6.03 8.51
CA GLU A 132 4.53 -6.10 7.60
C GLU A 132 4.62 -7.29 6.66
N LEU A 133 5.80 -7.57 6.11
CA LEU A 133 5.96 -8.73 5.23
C LEU A 133 5.67 -10.03 5.96
N ALA A 134 6.10 -10.15 7.23
CA ALA A 134 5.78 -11.32 8.03
C ALA A 134 4.28 -11.46 8.26
N LEU A 135 3.56 -10.37 8.47
CA LEU A 135 2.11 -10.39 8.68
C LEU A 135 1.34 -10.81 7.42
N TRP A 136 1.77 -10.33 6.27
CA TRP A 136 0.99 -10.51 5.03
C TRP A 136 1.40 -11.75 4.24
N PHE A 137 2.64 -12.23 4.37
CA PHE A 137 3.15 -13.35 3.57
C PHE A 137 3.51 -14.61 4.35
N ASP A 138 3.55 -14.55 5.66
CA ASP A 138 3.83 -15.75 6.49
C ASP A 138 2.57 -16.31 7.19
#